data_e4b5796dc1125648e9c6a9d4252a7087
#
_entry.id   e4b5796dc1125648e9c6a9d4252a7087
#
_cell.length_a   1.000
_cell.length_b   1.000
_cell.length_c   1.000
_cell.angle_alpha   90.00
_cell.angle_beta   90.00
_cell.angle_gamma   90.00
#
_symmetry.space_group_name_H-M   'P 1'
#
loop_
_entity.id
_entity.type
_entity.pdbx_description
1 polymer ?
#
loop_
_entity_poly.entity_id
_entity_poly.type
_entity_poly.pdbx_seq_one_letter_code
_entity_poly.pdbx_strand_id
1 'polypeptide(L)'
;QNIVAKLKERRQYLAEEVMKYYHFLAETVTVTASDKEDLFDITRNDDGSLVVQVYKLKDGQKADKKYERLFMGGETKEVRLFGFDGEDKFLIKGNNDKVKVRMIGGGGADIFEKADGGKGSSFVYDKKNGENKIIGKFKNKMSNDSDVNRFERISYNYNKASPGIAFGFNPDDGVFLGLTYKIINHGFRKDPYKASHTFSVSHALGTNAWNMRYANEFIGVLGKNADIVTDIDVKAPNNTTNFFGYGINSVYDKSKPGQFRYYRARYNLADATILIRERFSPKFSISFGPTFQRFELDATDKFNAARFITQTGMLPGQNGLDATTLYKTQYNFGGLVKFELDTRDHKVIPSKGVNWVTTARHLSGIGSTPYSVTQLNSDLTFHINIINNWLTLANRVGGGINLGNKGFEFYQAQYLGNEENLRGFRRNRFAGKSKLYNQTELRLKLADFRTYLFPGAIGIYTFYDIGRVWVANDVQKKSASGYGGGLWVSPLRRIMLNIGYGVSNEDKLFTLGLGWKFKN
;
A
#
# COMPACT_ATOMS: atom_id res chain seq x y z
N GLN A 1 -22.75 -30.33 -30.10
CA GLN A 1 -24.05 -29.66 -29.85
C GLN A 1 -23.93 -28.45 -28.88
N ASN A 2 -23.03 -28.48 -27.94
CA ASN A 2 -22.94 -27.45 -26.90
C ASN A 2 -22.32 -26.12 -27.41
N ILE A 3 -21.41 -26.13 -28.39
CA ILE A 3 -20.71 -24.92 -28.87
C ILE A 3 -21.67 -24.00 -29.65
N VAL A 4 -22.46 -24.57 -30.56
CA VAL A 4 -23.41 -23.79 -31.37
C VAL A 4 -24.49 -23.18 -30.51
N ALA A 5 -25.01 -23.91 -29.53
CA ALA A 5 -25.97 -23.38 -28.57
C ALA A 5 -25.39 -22.20 -27.75
N LYS A 6 -24.17 -22.35 -27.21
CA LYS A 6 -23.47 -21.28 -26.50
C LYS A 6 -23.17 -20.06 -27.37
N LEU A 7 -22.83 -20.24 -28.65
CA LEU A 7 -22.61 -19.12 -29.55
C LEU A 7 -23.92 -18.38 -29.86
N LYS A 8 -25.04 -19.09 -30.05
CA LYS A 8 -26.35 -18.49 -30.24
C LYS A 8 -26.81 -17.71 -29.01
N GLU A 9 -26.62 -18.26 -27.83
CA GLU A 9 -26.91 -17.60 -26.56
C GLU A 9 -26.07 -16.32 -26.39
N ARG A 10 -24.75 -16.40 -26.60
CA ARG A 10 -23.86 -15.22 -26.51
C ARG A 10 -24.22 -14.13 -27.53
N ARG A 11 -24.69 -14.50 -28.71
CA ARG A 11 -25.12 -13.53 -29.72
C ARG A 11 -26.28 -12.65 -29.24
N GLN A 12 -27.17 -13.17 -28.39
CA GLN A 12 -28.31 -12.40 -27.87
C GLN A 12 -27.88 -11.20 -27.03
N TYR A 13 -26.76 -11.35 -26.31
CA TYR A 13 -26.23 -10.30 -25.44
C TYR A 13 -25.14 -9.44 -26.11
N LEU A 14 -24.70 -9.82 -27.31
CA LEU A 14 -23.55 -9.19 -27.96
C LEU A 14 -23.73 -7.68 -28.17
N ALA A 15 -24.91 -7.26 -28.62
CA ALA A 15 -25.18 -5.84 -28.86
C ALA A 15 -25.11 -5.01 -27.57
N GLU A 16 -25.68 -5.53 -26.48
CA GLU A 16 -25.64 -4.88 -25.17
C GLU A 16 -24.21 -4.77 -24.62
N GLU A 17 -23.45 -5.87 -24.70
CA GLU A 17 -22.06 -5.88 -24.22
C GLU A 17 -21.14 -5.00 -25.07
N VAL A 18 -21.34 -4.95 -26.37
CA VAL A 18 -20.60 -4.04 -27.27
C VAL A 18 -20.93 -2.59 -26.95
N MET A 19 -22.20 -2.26 -26.65
CA MET A 19 -22.58 -0.91 -26.28
C MET A 19 -21.99 -0.50 -24.92
N LYS A 20 -21.95 -1.39 -23.93
CA LYS A 20 -21.27 -1.14 -22.67
C LYS A 20 -19.76 -0.85 -22.90
N TYR A 21 -19.12 -1.63 -23.74
CA TYR A 21 -17.72 -1.43 -24.10
C TYR A 21 -17.49 -0.12 -24.88
N TYR A 22 -18.40 0.21 -25.80
CA TYR A 22 -18.38 1.50 -26.51
C TYR A 22 -18.45 2.67 -25.52
N HIS A 23 -19.41 2.68 -24.60
CA HIS A 23 -19.55 3.75 -23.60
C HIS A 23 -18.32 3.85 -22.70
N PHE A 24 -17.74 2.71 -22.33
CA PHE A 24 -16.50 2.68 -21.57
C PHE A 24 -15.33 3.36 -22.34
N LEU A 25 -15.16 3.07 -23.63
CA LEU A 25 -14.14 3.68 -24.47
C LEU A 25 -14.45 5.17 -24.75
N ALA A 26 -15.71 5.51 -24.91
CA ALA A 26 -16.17 6.87 -25.20
C ALA A 26 -16.00 7.85 -24.03
N GLU A 27 -15.85 7.35 -22.78
CA GLU A 27 -15.64 8.23 -21.62
C GLU A 27 -14.40 9.12 -21.74
N THR A 28 -13.31 8.60 -22.34
CA THR A 28 -12.07 9.37 -22.56
C THR A 28 -11.56 9.09 -23.96
N VAL A 29 -11.59 10.10 -24.81
CA VAL A 29 -11.18 9.99 -26.21
C VAL A 29 -9.93 10.81 -26.47
N THR A 30 -9.00 10.25 -27.21
CA THR A 30 -7.79 10.94 -27.68
C THR A 30 -7.92 11.24 -29.17
N VAL A 31 -7.68 12.48 -29.54
CA VAL A 31 -7.59 12.96 -30.93
C VAL A 31 -6.17 13.46 -31.16
N THR A 32 -5.53 12.95 -32.18
CA THR A 32 -4.16 13.31 -32.55
C THR A 32 -4.14 14.09 -33.85
N ALA A 33 -3.26 15.07 -33.95
CA ALA A 33 -2.92 15.74 -35.21
C ALA A 33 -1.70 15.07 -35.87
N SER A 34 -0.83 15.83 -36.50
CA SER A 34 0.37 15.34 -37.20
C SER A 34 1.62 16.07 -36.73
N ASP A 35 2.79 15.68 -37.26
CA ASP A 35 4.06 16.36 -37.00
C ASP A 35 4.23 17.62 -37.88
N LYS A 36 3.12 18.32 -38.21
CA LYS A 36 3.09 19.56 -38.99
C LYS A 36 2.07 20.51 -38.36
N GLU A 37 2.10 21.76 -38.76
CA GLU A 37 1.17 22.77 -38.31
C GLU A 37 -0.30 22.38 -38.50
N ASP A 38 -1.02 22.24 -37.41
CA ASP A 38 -2.42 21.83 -37.37
C ASP A 38 -3.28 22.85 -36.57
N LEU A 39 -4.54 22.97 -36.92
CA LEU A 39 -5.53 23.74 -36.19
C LEU A 39 -6.59 22.85 -35.57
N PHE A 40 -6.69 22.85 -34.26
CA PHE A 40 -7.82 22.29 -33.52
C PHE A 40 -8.89 23.39 -33.31
N ASP A 41 -10.01 23.27 -34.01
CA ASP A 41 -11.19 24.15 -33.86
C ASP A 41 -12.20 23.40 -32.96
N ILE A 42 -12.40 23.93 -31.75
CA ILE A 42 -13.13 23.26 -30.67
C ILE A 42 -14.33 24.09 -30.29
N THR A 43 -15.53 23.55 -30.45
CA THR A 43 -16.77 24.24 -30.11
C THR A 43 -17.52 23.51 -28.99
N ARG A 44 -17.78 24.21 -27.91
CA ARG A 44 -18.63 23.77 -26.80
C ARG A 44 -20.05 24.28 -27.05
N ASN A 45 -20.96 23.36 -27.31
CA ASN A 45 -22.36 23.69 -27.55
C ASN A 45 -23.14 23.85 -26.24
N ASP A 46 -24.23 24.59 -26.25
CA ASP A 46 -25.06 24.86 -25.07
C ASP A 46 -25.76 23.57 -24.54
N ASP A 47 -26.04 22.59 -25.42
CA ASP A 47 -26.58 21.27 -25.03
C ASP A 47 -25.59 20.38 -24.27
N GLY A 48 -24.35 20.80 -24.13
CA GLY A 48 -23.30 20.10 -23.44
C GLY A 48 -22.45 19.20 -24.33
N SER A 49 -22.69 19.19 -25.62
CA SER A 49 -21.84 18.50 -26.58
C SER A 49 -20.58 19.32 -26.91
N LEU A 50 -19.58 18.65 -27.46
CA LEU A 50 -18.31 19.21 -27.88
C LEU A 50 -18.03 18.79 -29.32
N VAL A 51 -17.84 19.74 -30.21
CA VAL A 51 -17.36 19.47 -31.59
C VAL A 51 -15.86 19.72 -31.63
N VAL A 52 -15.12 18.77 -32.16
CA VAL A 52 -13.67 18.90 -32.44
C VAL A 52 -13.45 18.70 -33.93
N GLN A 53 -12.87 19.70 -34.55
CA GLN A 53 -12.41 19.66 -35.94
C GLN A 53 -10.90 19.88 -35.98
N VAL A 54 -10.19 19.10 -36.80
CA VAL A 54 -8.75 19.26 -37.02
C VAL A 54 -8.52 19.60 -38.49
N TYR A 55 -7.78 20.64 -38.71
CA TYR A 55 -7.42 21.14 -40.05
C TYR A 55 -5.91 21.25 -40.18
N LYS A 56 -5.39 21.05 -41.37
CA LYS A 56 -4.04 21.50 -41.71
C LYS A 56 -3.99 23.02 -41.76
N LEU A 57 -2.87 23.57 -41.26
CA LEU A 57 -2.51 24.96 -41.55
C LEU A 57 -1.56 24.99 -42.74
N LYS A 58 -1.78 25.98 -43.64
CA LYS A 58 -0.88 26.30 -44.72
C LYS A 58 -0.73 27.81 -44.74
N ASP A 59 0.49 28.29 -44.58
CA ASP A 59 0.79 29.73 -44.45
C ASP A 59 -0.08 30.43 -43.37
N GLY A 60 -0.30 29.73 -42.23
CA GLY A 60 -1.14 30.23 -41.13
C GLY A 60 -2.65 30.23 -41.38
N GLN A 61 -3.10 29.76 -42.56
CA GLN A 61 -4.51 29.72 -42.94
C GLN A 61 -5.06 28.29 -42.87
N LYS A 62 -6.34 28.20 -42.56
CA LYS A 62 -7.10 26.94 -42.48
C LYS A 62 -7.20 26.28 -43.85
N ALA A 63 -6.64 25.09 -44.00
CA ALA A 63 -6.65 24.30 -45.23
C ALA A 63 -7.54 23.03 -45.07
N ASP A 64 -7.05 21.85 -45.45
CA ASP A 64 -7.83 20.62 -45.47
C ASP A 64 -8.29 20.18 -44.08
N LYS A 65 -9.58 19.85 -43.96
CA LYS A 65 -10.12 19.20 -42.76
C LYS A 65 -9.71 17.75 -42.74
N LYS A 66 -9.08 17.32 -41.65
CA LYS A 66 -8.57 15.94 -41.43
C LYS A 66 -9.42 15.14 -40.48
N TYR A 67 -10.12 15.81 -39.55
CA TYR A 67 -10.93 15.14 -38.55
C TYR A 67 -12.12 16.03 -38.16
N GLU A 68 -13.25 15.35 -37.87
CA GLU A 68 -14.41 15.99 -37.26
C GLU A 68 -15.19 14.97 -36.44
N ARG A 69 -15.54 15.34 -35.22
CA ARG A 69 -16.41 14.51 -34.38
C ARG A 69 -17.18 15.34 -33.37
N LEU A 70 -18.44 14.97 -33.19
CA LEU A 70 -19.30 15.42 -32.11
C LEU A 70 -19.17 14.47 -30.92
N PHE A 71 -18.88 15.00 -29.76
CA PHE A 71 -18.81 14.29 -28.49
C PHE A 71 -19.98 14.69 -27.61
N MET A 72 -20.83 13.73 -27.25
CA MET A 72 -21.98 13.96 -26.39
C MET A 72 -21.57 14.00 -24.93
N GLY A 73 -21.95 15.06 -24.20
CA GLY A 73 -21.58 15.25 -22.79
C GLY A 73 -22.13 14.20 -21.83
N GLY A 74 -23.10 13.39 -22.26
CA GLY A 74 -23.60 12.22 -21.52
C GLY A 74 -22.73 10.96 -21.67
N GLU A 75 -21.93 10.87 -22.73
CA GLU A 75 -21.05 9.73 -23.03
C GLU A 75 -19.59 10.06 -22.76
N THR A 76 -19.12 11.21 -23.23
CA THR A 76 -17.71 11.61 -23.16
C THR A 76 -17.47 12.58 -22.00
N LYS A 77 -16.59 12.20 -21.08
CA LYS A 77 -16.18 13.00 -19.92
C LYS A 77 -14.92 13.82 -20.19
N GLU A 78 -14.02 13.31 -21.03
CA GLU A 78 -12.72 13.95 -21.30
C GLU A 78 -12.29 13.72 -22.76
N VAL A 79 -11.84 14.79 -23.43
CA VAL A 79 -11.18 14.74 -24.74
C VAL A 79 -9.74 15.24 -24.59
N ARG A 80 -8.78 14.47 -25.12
CA ARG A 80 -7.35 14.77 -25.11
C ARG A 80 -6.90 15.04 -26.55
N LEU A 81 -6.37 16.23 -26.79
CA LEU A 81 -5.93 16.70 -28.09
C LEU A 81 -4.40 16.78 -28.09
N PHE A 82 -3.74 16.08 -28.99
CA PHE A 82 -2.29 16.08 -29.11
C PHE A 82 -1.89 16.69 -30.46
N GLY A 83 -1.13 17.79 -30.42
CA GLY A 83 -0.53 18.45 -31.59
C GLY A 83 0.60 17.61 -32.18
N PHE A 84 1.52 17.13 -31.36
CA PHE A 84 2.80 16.50 -31.66
C PHE A 84 3.89 17.50 -31.99
N ASP A 85 4.47 17.48 -33.20
CA ASP A 85 5.44 18.48 -33.64
C ASP A 85 4.76 19.48 -34.57
N GLY A 86 5.30 20.67 -34.69
CA GLY A 86 4.75 21.76 -35.51
C GLY A 86 4.36 22.97 -34.64
N GLU A 87 3.96 24.05 -35.32
CA GLU A 87 3.38 25.23 -34.64
C GLU A 87 1.85 25.12 -34.68
N ASP A 88 1.30 24.45 -33.64
CA ASP A 88 -0.11 24.14 -33.61
C ASP A 88 -0.97 25.24 -33.02
N LYS A 89 -2.20 25.36 -33.50
CA LYS A 89 -3.17 26.27 -32.95
C LYS A 89 -4.39 25.53 -32.35
N PHE A 90 -4.69 25.79 -31.08
CA PHE A 90 -5.87 25.30 -30.40
C PHE A 90 -6.83 26.46 -30.14
N LEU A 91 -7.93 26.51 -30.88
CA LEU A 91 -8.97 27.51 -30.73
C LEU A 91 -10.20 26.87 -30.07
N ILE A 92 -10.53 27.30 -28.85
CA ILE A 92 -11.72 26.82 -28.14
C ILE A 92 -12.72 27.94 -27.89
N LYS A 93 -14.00 27.68 -28.18
CA LYS A 93 -15.12 28.60 -28.03
C LYS A 93 -16.32 27.94 -27.33
N GLY A 94 -17.21 28.76 -26.79
CA GLY A 94 -18.40 28.32 -26.06
C GLY A 94 -18.17 28.13 -24.55
N ASN A 95 -19.27 28.00 -23.80
CA ASN A 95 -19.26 28.13 -22.33
C ASN A 95 -19.60 26.85 -21.56
N ASN A 96 -19.82 25.73 -22.23
CA ASN A 96 -20.22 24.49 -21.58
C ASN A 96 -19.04 23.80 -20.90
N ASP A 97 -19.26 23.10 -19.79
CA ASP A 97 -18.23 22.43 -18.97
C ASP A 97 -18.43 20.90 -18.82
N LYS A 98 -19.42 20.32 -19.50
CA LYS A 98 -19.69 18.87 -19.37
C LYS A 98 -18.55 17.99 -19.84
N VAL A 99 -17.86 18.39 -20.93
CA VAL A 99 -16.70 17.67 -21.46
C VAL A 99 -15.41 18.41 -21.10
N LYS A 100 -14.53 17.75 -20.37
CA LYS A 100 -13.20 18.25 -20.05
C LYS A 100 -12.31 18.19 -21.30
N VAL A 101 -11.62 19.26 -21.62
CA VAL A 101 -10.68 19.32 -22.75
C VAL A 101 -9.25 19.47 -22.23
N ARG A 102 -8.35 18.61 -22.71
CA ARG A 102 -6.91 18.74 -22.51
C ARG A 102 -6.25 18.97 -23.87
N MET A 103 -5.51 20.05 -23.97
CA MET A 103 -4.74 20.44 -25.15
C MET A 103 -3.27 20.25 -24.80
N ILE A 104 -2.58 19.45 -25.58
CA ILE A 104 -1.18 19.08 -25.43
C ILE A 104 -0.50 19.52 -26.72
N GLY A 105 0.28 20.62 -26.64
CA GLY A 105 0.97 21.19 -27.78
C GLY A 105 1.95 20.19 -28.36
N GLY A 106 3.13 20.12 -27.83
CA GLY A 106 4.14 19.18 -28.30
C GLY A 106 5.49 19.82 -28.53
N GLY A 107 5.99 19.73 -29.75
CA GLY A 107 7.18 20.46 -30.20
C GLY A 107 6.76 21.66 -31.06
N GLY A 108 7.50 22.74 -30.97
CA GLY A 108 7.18 23.99 -31.70
C GLY A 108 6.69 25.12 -30.80
N ALA A 109 6.19 26.17 -31.42
CA ALA A 109 5.62 27.33 -30.73
C ALA A 109 4.10 27.34 -30.87
N ASP A 110 3.41 26.74 -29.88
CA ASP A 110 1.99 26.48 -29.95
C ASP A 110 1.14 27.67 -29.46
N ILE A 111 -0.04 27.82 -30.02
CA ILE A 111 -1.00 28.87 -29.66
C ILE A 111 -2.25 28.23 -29.05
N PHE A 112 -2.55 28.57 -27.81
CA PHE A 112 -3.77 28.16 -27.11
C PHE A 112 -4.66 29.40 -26.95
N GLU A 113 -5.77 29.45 -27.68
CA GLU A 113 -6.65 30.60 -27.73
C GLU A 113 -8.07 30.25 -27.26
N LYS A 114 -8.60 31.05 -26.37
CA LYS A 114 -9.97 30.97 -25.91
C LYS A 114 -10.76 32.17 -26.43
N ALA A 115 -11.64 31.90 -27.39
CA ALA A 115 -12.49 32.92 -27.94
C ALA A 115 -13.63 33.29 -26.96
N ASP A 116 -14.08 34.53 -27.03
CA ASP A 116 -15.30 35.07 -26.38
C ASP A 116 -15.42 34.85 -24.87
N GLY A 117 -14.28 34.93 -24.15
CA GLY A 117 -14.28 34.81 -22.68
C GLY A 117 -14.79 33.50 -22.15
N GLY A 118 -14.84 32.47 -22.99
CA GLY A 118 -15.43 31.14 -22.75
C GLY A 118 -15.14 30.55 -21.36
N LYS A 119 -16.17 30.04 -20.70
CA LYS A 119 -16.05 29.29 -19.44
C LYS A 119 -15.84 27.81 -19.76
N GLY A 120 -15.43 27.02 -18.79
CA GLY A 120 -15.29 25.58 -18.94
C GLY A 120 -13.88 25.05 -18.66
N SER A 121 -13.80 23.78 -18.27
CA SER A 121 -12.56 23.11 -17.86
C SER A 121 -11.68 22.76 -19.04
N SER A 122 -10.78 23.71 -19.39
CA SER A 122 -9.76 23.51 -20.42
C SER A 122 -8.37 23.56 -19.82
N PHE A 123 -7.57 22.54 -20.09
CA PHE A 123 -6.21 22.39 -19.57
C PHE A 123 -5.21 22.46 -20.71
N VAL A 124 -4.12 23.18 -20.47
CA VAL A 124 -3.02 23.33 -21.41
C VAL A 124 -1.77 22.65 -20.85
N TYR A 125 -1.15 21.82 -21.67
CA TYR A 125 0.10 21.12 -21.37
C TYR A 125 1.10 21.40 -22.47
N ASP A 126 2.29 21.89 -22.08
CA ASP A 126 3.40 22.10 -22.98
C ASP A 126 4.67 22.42 -22.20
N LYS A 127 5.80 22.60 -22.91
CA LYS A 127 7.06 23.04 -22.32
C LYS A 127 6.91 24.49 -21.80
N LYS A 128 7.25 24.68 -20.54
CA LYS A 128 7.17 26.00 -19.90
C LYS A 128 8.13 27.01 -20.50
N ASN A 129 9.28 26.54 -20.96
CA ASN A 129 10.32 27.39 -21.59
C ASN A 129 10.17 27.45 -23.13
N GLY A 130 9.07 26.95 -23.70
CA GLY A 130 8.76 27.10 -25.13
C GLY A 130 8.22 28.49 -25.46
N GLU A 131 8.25 28.87 -26.74
CA GLU A 131 7.69 30.15 -27.24
C GLU A 131 6.17 30.12 -27.36
N ASN A 132 5.50 29.33 -26.55
CA ASN A 132 4.07 29.06 -26.57
C ASN A 132 3.26 30.30 -26.14
N LYS A 133 2.09 30.53 -26.77
CA LYS A 133 1.20 31.64 -26.46
C LYS A 133 -0.12 31.14 -25.87
N ILE A 134 -0.52 31.71 -24.74
CA ILE A 134 -1.82 31.45 -24.10
C ILE A 134 -2.64 32.72 -24.15
N ILE A 135 -3.77 32.70 -24.88
CA ILE A 135 -4.69 33.81 -25.04
C ILE A 135 -6.02 33.43 -24.38
N GLY A 136 -6.35 34.12 -23.29
CA GLY A 136 -7.52 33.80 -22.47
C GLY A 136 -7.21 32.97 -21.22
N LYS A 137 -8.25 32.57 -20.48
CA LYS A 137 -8.10 31.89 -19.16
C LYS A 137 -8.16 30.39 -19.28
N PHE A 138 -7.04 29.70 -19.01
CA PHE A 138 -6.91 28.27 -18.99
C PHE A 138 -6.38 27.73 -17.64
N LYS A 139 -6.59 26.45 -17.38
CA LYS A 139 -5.87 25.75 -16.34
C LYS A 139 -4.49 25.35 -16.88
N ASN A 140 -3.52 26.26 -16.69
CA ASN A 140 -2.16 26.07 -17.17
C ASN A 140 -1.46 24.93 -16.40
N LYS A 141 -0.95 23.92 -17.13
CA LYS A 141 -0.18 22.76 -16.67
C LYS A 141 1.14 22.59 -17.44
N MET A 142 1.64 23.66 -18.02
CA MET A 142 2.98 23.67 -18.64
C MET A 142 4.06 23.31 -17.64
N SER A 143 5.06 22.58 -18.09
CA SER A 143 6.14 22.08 -17.25
C SER A 143 7.42 21.93 -18.06
N ASN A 144 8.58 22.03 -17.38
CA ASN A 144 9.89 21.69 -17.98
C ASN A 144 10.20 20.19 -17.88
N ASP A 145 9.25 19.38 -17.37
CA ASP A 145 9.35 17.93 -17.36
C ASP A 145 9.32 17.39 -18.80
N SER A 146 10.26 16.51 -19.14
CA SER A 146 10.32 15.87 -20.46
C SER A 146 9.04 15.13 -20.85
N ASP A 147 8.28 14.68 -19.83
CA ASP A 147 7.05 13.93 -20.02
C ASP A 147 5.81 14.80 -20.25
N VAL A 148 5.92 16.13 -20.24
CA VAL A 148 4.76 17.05 -20.35
C VAL A 148 3.97 16.80 -21.64
N ASN A 149 4.66 16.50 -22.75
CA ASN A 149 4.08 16.24 -24.06
C ASN A 149 4.03 14.75 -24.43
N ARG A 150 4.38 13.83 -23.49
CA ARG A 150 4.42 12.39 -23.76
C ARG A 150 3.09 11.86 -24.29
N PHE A 151 3.12 11.17 -25.40
CA PHE A 151 1.99 10.47 -25.96
C PHE A 151 2.16 8.95 -25.78
N GLU A 152 1.14 8.30 -25.28
CA GLU A 152 1.09 6.83 -25.18
C GLU A 152 -0.12 6.32 -25.96
N ARG A 153 0.13 5.72 -27.12
CA ARG A 153 -0.92 5.15 -27.97
C ARG A 153 -1.66 4.01 -27.28
N ILE A 154 -0.94 3.21 -26.49
CA ILE A 154 -1.49 2.05 -25.80
C ILE A 154 -1.38 2.32 -24.29
N SER A 155 -2.38 2.98 -23.74
CA SER A 155 -2.48 3.20 -22.31
C SER A 155 -3.74 2.51 -21.79
N TYR A 156 -3.56 1.43 -21.02
CA TYR A 156 -4.66 0.67 -20.41
C TYR A 156 -4.88 1.07 -18.93
N ASN A 157 -4.63 2.32 -18.59
CA ASN A 157 -4.76 2.85 -17.24
C ASN A 157 -6.20 3.30 -16.97
N TYR A 158 -7.08 2.34 -16.75
CA TYR A 158 -8.48 2.58 -16.42
C TYR A 158 -8.73 2.55 -14.91
N ASN A 159 -9.69 3.34 -14.46
CA ASN A 159 -10.19 3.26 -13.10
C ASN A 159 -10.76 1.86 -12.86
N LYS A 160 -10.47 1.30 -11.70
CA LYS A 160 -10.94 -0.04 -11.34
C LYS A 160 -11.25 -0.14 -9.87
N ALA A 161 -12.25 -0.94 -9.59
CA ALA A 161 -12.61 -1.39 -8.25
C ALA A 161 -12.52 -2.92 -8.23
N SER A 162 -11.84 -3.46 -7.23
CA SER A 162 -11.56 -4.88 -7.13
C SER A 162 -11.94 -5.39 -5.74
N PRO A 163 -13.04 -6.14 -5.60
CA PRO A 163 -13.30 -6.90 -4.40
C PRO A 163 -12.27 -8.02 -4.26
N GLY A 164 -11.96 -8.39 -3.05
CA GLY A 164 -11.06 -9.48 -2.74
C GLY A 164 -11.41 -10.15 -1.42
N ILE A 165 -10.92 -11.36 -1.23
CA ILE A 165 -11.06 -12.11 0.02
C ILE A 165 -9.74 -11.98 0.77
N ALA A 166 -9.81 -11.66 2.07
CA ALA A 166 -8.70 -11.73 3.00
C ALA A 166 -8.81 -13.05 3.77
N PHE A 167 -7.74 -13.80 3.77
CA PHE A 167 -7.61 -15.03 4.54
C PHE A 167 -6.28 -15.03 5.28
N GLY A 168 -6.27 -15.50 6.51
CA GLY A 168 -5.06 -15.63 7.30
C GLY A 168 -5.24 -16.62 8.43
N PHE A 169 -4.11 -16.99 9.03
CA PHE A 169 -4.07 -17.83 10.20
C PHE A 169 -2.91 -17.41 11.10
N ASN A 170 -3.14 -17.39 12.39
CA ASN A 170 -2.06 -17.41 13.36
C ASN A 170 -2.42 -18.36 14.52
N PRO A 171 -1.42 -18.95 15.19
CA PRO A 171 -1.67 -19.93 16.27
C PRO A 171 -2.42 -19.38 17.48
N ASP A 172 -2.46 -18.05 17.63
CA ASP A 172 -3.09 -17.40 18.78
C ASP A 172 -4.57 -17.08 18.55
N ASP A 173 -4.93 -16.53 17.39
CA ASP A 173 -6.29 -16.10 17.08
C ASP A 173 -7.04 -17.08 16.17
N GLY A 174 -6.32 -18.06 15.58
CA GLY A 174 -6.88 -19.05 14.66
C GLY A 174 -7.00 -18.52 13.23
N VAL A 175 -8.08 -18.91 12.56
CA VAL A 175 -8.36 -18.53 11.17
C VAL A 175 -8.99 -17.14 11.13
N PHE A 176 -8.47 -16.29 10.24
CA PHE A 176 -9.07 -15.00 9.87
C PHE A 176 -9.75 -15.12 8.51
N LEU A 177 -10.99 -14.70 8.44
CA LEU A 177 -11.73 -14.52 7.20
C LEU A 177 -12.12 -13.06 7.06
N GLY A 178 -12.02 -12.54 5.85
CA GLY A 178 -12.30 -11.14 5.63
C GLY A 178 -12.54 -10.78 4.17
N LEU A 179 -12.86 -9.51 3.98
CA LEU A 179 -13.07 -8.90 2.68
C LEU A 179 -12.12 -7.72 2.51
N THR A 180 -11.68 -7.51 1.29
CA THR A 180 -10.94 -6.33 0.88
C THR A 180 -11.65 -5.68 -0.30
N TYR A 181 -11.57 -4.36 -0.38
CA TYR A 181 -12.09 -3.62 -1.52
C TYR A 181 -11.06 -2.57 -1.93
N LYS A 182 -10.48 -2.75 -3.11
CA LYS A 182 -9.44 -1.85 -3.62
C LYS A 182 -9.98 -1.03 -4.78
N ILE A 183 -9.92 0.30 -4.66
CA ILE A 183 -10.26 1.26 -5.70
C ILE A 183 -8.96 1.89 -6.19
N ILE A 184 -8.74 1.88 -7.49
CA ILE A 184 -7.63 2.58 -8.14
C ILE A 184 -8.21 3.59 -9.12
N ASN A 185 -7.91 4.86 -8.90
CA ASN A 185 -8.26 5.96 -9.78
C ASN A 185 -7.02 6.39 -10.56
N HIS A 186 -7.04 6.22 -11.86
CA HIS A 186 -6.01 6.72 -12.74
C HIS A 186 -6.28 8.19 -13.07
N GLY A 187 -5.23 8.96 -13.23
CA GLY A 187 -5.30 10.37 -13.63
C GLY A 187 -4.43 10.62 -14.84
N PHE A 188 -4.75 11.65 -15.57
CA PHE A 188 -3.90 12.10 -16.68
C PHE A 188 -2.51 12.44 -16.15
N ARG A 189 -1.48 11.79 -16.67
CA ARG A 189 -0.05 11.96 -16.27
C ARG A 189 0.21 11.71 -14.78
N LYS A 190 -0.48 10.73 -14.20
CA LYS A 190 -0.24 10.26 -12.84
C LYS A 190 0.20 8.80 -12.88
N ASP A 191 1.46 8.55 -12.52
CA ASP A 191 2.07 7.23 -12.52
C ASP A 191 2.45 6.82 -11.09
N PRO A 192 2.08 5.62 -10.63
CA PRO A 192 1.33 4.54 -11.32
C PRO A 192 -0.19 4.77 -11.36
N TYR A 193 -0.74 5.72 -10.61
CA TYR A 193 -2.15 6.11 -10.54
C TYR A 193 -2.28 7.48 -9.85
N LYS A 194 -3.47 8.07 -9.88
CA LYS A 194 -3.79 9.31 -9.14
C LYS A 194 -4.04 9.02 -7.66
N ALA A 195 -4.86 7.99 -7.40
CA ALA A 195 -5.21 7.59 -6.04
C ALA A 195 -5.47 6.07 -5.97
N SER A 196 -5.11 5.48 -4.84
CA SER A 196 -5.45 4.11 -4.48
C SER A 196 -6.07 4.10 -3.09
N HIS A 197 -7.20 3.43 -2.93
CA HIS A 197 -7.88 3.23 -1.65
C HIS A 197 -8.04 1.74 -1.42
N THR A 198 -7.69 1.26 -0.25
CA THR A 198 -7.87 -0.13 0.15
C THR A 198 -8.59 -0.17 1.48
N PHE A 199 -9.76 -0.76 1.49
CA PHE A 199 -10.55 -1.08 2.67
C PHE A 199 -10.40 -2.57 2.95
N SER A 200 -10.19 -2.93 4.21
CA SER A 200 -10.09 -4.32 4.63
C SER A 200 -10.86 -4.51 5.93
N VAL A 201 -11.61 -5.57 6.02
CA VAL A 201 -12.24 -6.03 7.26
C VAL A 201 -12.01 -7.51 7.39
N SER A 202 -11.63 -7.97 8.58
CA SER A 202 -11.43 -9.39 8.86
C SER A 202 -11.88 -9.76 10.27
N HIS A 203 -12.33 -10.99 10.41
CA HIS A 203 -12.82 -11.58 11.64
C HIS A 203 -12.03 -12.84 11.97
N ALA A 204 -11.54 -12.93 13.21
CA ALA A 204 -10.83 -14.10 13.72
C ALA A 204 -11.81 -15.08 14.37
N LEU A 205 -11.92 -16.30 13.85
CA LEU A 205 -12.88 -17.30 14.32
C LEU A 205 -12.55 -17.81 15.73
N GLY A 206 -11.29 -17.83 16.12
CA GLY A 206 -10.85 -18.35 17.42
C GLY A 206 -11.06 -17.40 18.60
N THR A 207 -11.03 -16.09 18.36
CA THR A 207 -11.13 -15.06 19.40
C THR A 207 -12.32 -14.14 19.24
N ASN A 208 -13.07 -14.24 18.14
CA ASN A 208 -14.12 -13.29 17.72
C ASN A 208 -13.59 -11.87 17.55
N ALA A 209 -12.31 -11.72 17.21
CA ALA A 209 -11.67 -10.43 17.03
C ALA A 209 -12.00 -9.84 15.64
N TRP A 210 -12.21 -8.54 15.61
CA TRP A 210 -12.40 -7.79 14.36
C TRP A 210 -11.23 -6.86 14.11
N ASN A 211 -10.77 -6.85 12.85
CA ASN A 211 -9.77 -5.93 12.37
C ASN A 211 -10.31 -5.17 11.16
N MET A 212 -10.17 -3.86 11.16
CA MET A 212 -10.55 -2.99 10.06
C MET A 212 -9.34 -2.13 9.70
N ARG A 213 -9.04 -2.02 8.41
CA ARG A 213 -7.95 -1.17 7.93
C ARG A 213 -8.38 -0.37 6.72
N TYR A 214 -8.02 0.88 6.72
CA TYR A 214 -8.08 1.75 5.57
C TYR A 214 -6.68 2.25 5.23
N ALA A 215 -6.23 1.97 4.01
CA ALA A 215 -4.97 2.49 3.49
C ALA A 215 -5.23 3.24 2.19
N ASN A 216 -4.61 4.41 2.05
CA ASN A 216 -4.72 5.18 0.83
C ASN A 216 -3.40 5.81 0.41
N GLU A 217 -3.29 6.08 -0.90
CA GLU A 217 -2.20 6.84 -1.48
C GLU A 217 -2.78 7.83 -2.50
N PHE A 218 -2.40 9.09 -2.38
CA PHE A 218 -2.61 10.13 -3.38
C PHE A 218 -1.26 10.50 -4.00
N ILE A 219 -1.04 10.16 -5.26
CA ILE A 219 0.24 10.32 -5.94
C ILE A 219 0.41 11.73 -6.50
N GLY A 220 1.53 12.36 -6.16
CA GLY A 220 1.93 13.66 -6.69
C GLY A 220 0.92 14.79 -6.41
N VAL A 221 0.35 14.83 -5.21
CA VAL A 221 -0.62 15.85 -4.79
C VAL A 221 0.07 17.16 -4.39
N LEU A 222 1.20 17.04 -3.69
CA LEU A 222 1.98 18.20 -3.22
C LEU A 222 3.17 18.53 -4.13
N GLY A 223 3.22 17.95 -5.32
CA GLY A 223 4.30 18.06 -6.29
C GLY A 223 4.48 16.74 -7.05
N LYS A 224 5.32 16.69 -8.10
CA LYS A 224 5.51 15.48 -8.92
C LYS A 224 5.90 14.25 -8.09
N ASN A 225 6.75 14.44 -7.09
CA ASN A 225 7.34 13.38 -6.29
C ASN A 225 6.78 13.29 -4.85
N ALA A 226 5.88 14.22 -4.47
CA ALA A 226 5.33 14.30 -3.13
C ALA A 226 3.90 13.74 -3.07
N ASP A 227 3.73 12.65 -2.35
CA ASP A 227 2.49 11.91 -2.19
C ASP A 227 1.91 12.11 -0.79
N ILE A 228 0.60 11.89 -0.64
CA ILE A 228 -0.03 11.74 0.68
C ILE A 228 -0.38 10.25 0.85
N VAL A 229 0.08 9.68 1.97
CA VAL A 229 -0.18 8.29 2.33
C VAL A 229 -0.87 8.27 3.69
N THR A 230 -2.00 7.56 3.77
CA THR A 230 -2.75 7.40 5.02
C THR A 230 -2.87 5.91 5.33
N ASP A 231 -2.71 5.56 6.60
CA ASP A 231 -2.97 4.23 7.14
C ASP A 231 -3.74 4.35 8.45
N ILE A 232 -4.90 3.71 8.52
CA ILE A 232 -5.75 3.65 9.72
C ILE A 232 -6.03 2.19 10.00
N ASP A 233 -5.62 1.71 11.17
CA ASP A 233 -5.81 0.33 11.64
C ASP A 233 -6.64 0.34 12.93
N VAL A 234 -7.78 -0.34 12.91
CA VAL A 234 -8.68 -0.48 14.06
C VAL A 234 -8.82 -1.94 14.41
N LYS A 235 -8.43 -2.29 15.60
CA LYS A 235 -8.52 -3.64 16.19
C LYS A 235 -9.47 -3.59 17.37
N ALA A 236 -10.73 -3.85 17.12
CA ALA A 236 -11.81 -3.85 18.10
C ALA A 236 -13.06 -4.52 17.52
N PRO A 237 -13.84 -5.27 18.31
CA PRO A 237 -13.54 -5.76 19.65
C PRO A 237 -12.70 -7.05 19.66
N ASN A 238 -12.39 -7.55 20.87
CA ASN A 238 -11.89 -8.89 21.16
C ASN A 238 -10.51 -9.23 20.63
N ASN A 239 -9.72 -8.25 20.17
CA ASN A 239 -8.36 -8.52 19.74
C ASN A 239 -7.50 -8.96 20.92
N THR A 240 -6.58 -9.92 20.65
CA THR A 240 -5.72 -10.45 21.68
C THR A 240 -4.25 -10.17 21.36
N THR A 241 -3.48 -9.94 22.41
CA THR A 241 -2.01 -9.88 22.38
C THR A 241 -1.46 -10.77 23.47
N ASN A 242 -0.22 -11.24 23.34
CA ASN A 242 0.43 -11.99 24.39
C ASN A 242 1.40 -11.09 25.15
N PHE A 243 1.48 -11.32 26.48
CA PHE A 243 2.48 -10.72 27.33
C PHE A 243 2.98 -11.76 28.35
N PHE A 244 4.28 -12.08 28.31
CA PHE A 244 4.93 -13.08 29.15
C PHE A 244 5.86 -12.46 30.19
N GLY A 245 5.80 -11.14 30.37
CA GLY A 245 6.75 -10.36 31.16
C GLY A 245 7.90 -9.79 30.31
N TYR A 246 8.71 -8.96 30.92
CA TYR A 246 9.85 -8.35 30.26
C TYR A 246 11.12 -9.20 30.35
N GLY A 247 11.96 -9.08 29.32
CA GLY A 247 13.28 -9.70 29.22
C GLY A 247 13.30 -11.05 28.53
N ILE A 248 14.51 -11.50 28.20
CA ILE A 248 14.76 -12.77 27.52
C ILE A 248 14.56 -13.97 28.45
N ASN A 249 14.58 -13.76 29.75
CA ASN A 249 14.40 -14.81 30.77
C ASN A 249 12.96 -14.89 31.30
N SER A 250 12.00 -14.14 30.71
CA SER A 250 10.59 -14.28 31.06
C SER A 250 10.14 -15.74 30.89
N VAL A 251 9.37 -16.24 31.86
CA VAL A 251 9.00 -17.65 31.91
C VAL A 251 7.69 -17.91 31.20
N TYR A 252 7.67 -18.90 30.32
CA TYR A 252 6.46 -19.46 29.76
C TYR A 252 6.13 -20.78 30.49
N ASP A 253 5.33 -20.66 31.55
CA ASP A 253 4.90 -21.81 32.35
C ASP A 253 3.67 -22.47 31.72
N LYS A 254 3.85 -23.65 31.14
CA LYS A 254 2.79 -24.43 30.49
C LYS A 254 1.88 -25.18 31.48
N SER A 255 2.21 -25.18 32.77
CA SER A 255 1.36 -25.76 33.81
C SER A 255 0.19 -24.86 34.19
N LYS A 256 0.23 -23.58 33.82
CA LYS A 256 -0.84 -22.60 34.09
C LYS A 256 -2.15 -22.98 33.41
N PRO A 257 -3.31 -22.76 34.06
CA PRO A 257 -4.61 -23.02 33.46
C PRO A 257 -4.79 -22.34 32.10
N GLY A 258 -5.13 -23.11 31.08
CA GLY A 258 -5.24 -22.60 29.71
C GLY A 258 -3.90 -22.42 28.98
N GLN A 259 -2.78 -22.79 29.61
CA GLN A 259 -1.43 -22.73 29.02
C GLN A 259 -1.12 -21.35 28.41
N PHE A 260 -0.83 -21.27 27.10
CA PHE A 260 -0.51 -20.00 26.44
C PHE A 260 -1.66 -18.97 26.53
N ARG A 261 -2.92 -19.43 26.67
CA ARG A 261 -4.07 -18.51 26.82
C ARG A 261 -4.00 -17.71 28.13
N TYR A 262 -3.31 -18.22 29.15
CA TYR A 262 -3.05 -17.48 30.38
C TYR A 262 -2.29 -16.17 30.16
N TYR A 263 -1.41 -16.13 29.15
CA TYR A 263 -0.58 -14.97 28.81
C TYR A 263 -1.24 -14.01 27.84
N ARG A 264 -2.46 -14.29 27.39
CA ARG A 264 -3.23 -13.38 26.51
C ARG A 264 -3.87 -12.24 27.28
N ALA A 265 -3.90 -11.06 26.64
CA ALA A 265 -4.68 -9.92 27.08
C ALA A 265 -5.58 -9.46 25.94
N ARG A 266 -6.83 -9.14 26.22
CA ARG A 266 -7.75 -8.50 25.27
C ARG A 266 -7.54 -7.00 25.27
N TYR A 267 -7.55 -6.42 24.08
CA TYR A 267 -7.34 -5.00 23.89
C TYR A 267 -8.14 -4.46 22.71
N ASN A 268 -8.34 -3.14 22.73
CA ASN A 268 -8.81 -2.36 21.61
C ASN A 268 -7.70 -1.39 21.20
N LEU A 269 -7.49 -1.25 19.89
CA LEU A 269 -6.48 -0.36 19.31
C LEU A 269 -7.10 0.43 18.15
N ALA A 270 -6.84 1.74 18.11
CA ALA A 270 -6.96 2.52 16.90
C ALA A 270 -5.63 3.23 16.66
N ASP A 271 -5.03 3.00 15.52
CA ASP A 271 -3.75 3.58 15.09
C ASP A 271 -3.94 4.29 13.75
N ALA A 272 -3.51 5.52 13.64
CA ALA A 272 -3.68 6.32 12.43
C ALA A 272 -2.40 7.09 12.11
N THR A 273 -2.02 7.09 10.84
CA THR A 273 -0.92 7.88 10.31
C THR A 273 -1.34 8.59 9.03
N ILE A 274 -0.91 9.84 8.88
CA ILE A 274 -1.04 10.60 7.63
C ILE A 274 0.34 11.17 7.31
N LEU A 275 0.94 10.68 6.23
CA LEU A 275 2.32 10.99 5.90
C LEU A 275 2.41 11.68 4.54
N ILE A 276 3.31 12.64 4.44
CA ILE A 276 3.84 13.14 3.18
C ILE A 276 5.01 12.23 2.83
N ARG A 277 4.95 11.60 1.65
CA ARG A 277 6.01 10.75 1.12
C ARG A 277 6.70 11.47 -0.03
N GLU A 278 7.97 11.82 0.15
CA GLU A 278 8.82 12.34 -0.91
C GLU A 278 9.57 11.17 -1.58
N ARG A 279 9.39 11.03 -2.89
CA ARG A 279 10.05 10.01 -3.72
C ARG A 279 11.27 10.61 -4.39
N PHE A 280 12.47 10.26 -3.96
CA PHE A 280 13.74 10.68 -4.58
C PHE A 280 14.04 9.84 -5.82
N SER A 281 13.57 8.60 -5.85
CA SER A 281 13.63 7.71 -6.99
C SER A 281 12.52 6.66 -6.91
N PRO A 282 12.30 5.83 -7.96
CA PRO A 282 11.37 4.69 -7.88
C PRO A 282 11.71 3.66 -6.79
N LYS A 283 12.94 3.71 -6.27
CA LYS A 283 13.45 2.76 -5.28
C LYS A 283 13.64 3.36 -3.89
N PHE A 284 13.62 4.69 -3.76
CA PHE A 284 13.93 5.37 -2.52
C PHE A 284 12.92 6.47 -2.20
N SER A 285 12.40 6.45 -0.97
CA SER A 285 11.50 7.49 -0.46
C SER A 285 11.71 7.74 1.04
N ILE A 286 11.36 8.95 1.45
CA ILE A 286 11.22 9.35 2.85
C ILE A 286 9.78 9.81 3.06
N SER A 287 9.17 9.36 4.15
CA SER A 287 7.81 9.76 4.53
C SER A 287 7.84 10.36 5.93
N PHE A 288 7.05 11.40 6.17
CA PHE A 288 6.94 12.01 7.49
C PHE A 288 5.55 12.62 7.70
N GLY A 289 5.11 12.65 8.94
CA GLY A 289 3.81 13.24 9.27
C GLY A 289 3.28 12.84 10.63
N PRO A 290 2.04 13.26 10.97
CA PRO A 290 1.41 12.98 12.24
C PRO A 290 1.00 11.52 12.38
N THR A 291 0.99 11.07 13.64
CA THR A 291 0.52 9.76 14.07
C THR A 291 -0.32 9.89 15.32
N PHE A 292 -1.36 9.06 15.40
CA PHE A 292 -2.26 8.97 16.55
C PHE A 292 -2.42 7.51 16.96
N GLN A 293 -2.50 7.23 18.25
CA GLN A 293 -2.77 5.91 18.77
C GLN A 293 -3.71 5.98 19.99
N ARG A 294 -4.79 5.20 19.96
CA ARG A 294 -5.62 4.89 21.10
C ARG A 294 -5.44 3.43 21.47
N PHE A 295 -5.12 3.16 22.72
CA PHE A 295 -5.01 1.80 23.23
C PHE A 295 -5.86 1.64 24.50
N GLU A 296 -6.50 0.50 24.65
CA GLU A 296 -7.33 0.19 25.81
C GLU A 296 -7.24 -1.30 26.11
N LEU A 297 -6.98 -1.60 27.38
CA LEU A 297 -7.09 -2.92 27.95
C LEU A 297 -8.31 -2.92 28.87
N ASP A 298 -9.34 -3.71 28.55
CA ASP A 298 -10.61 -3.66 29.29
C ASP A 298 -10.46 -4.26 30.70
N ALA A 299 -10.67 -3.44 31.72
CA ALA A 299 -10.63 -3.83 33.12
C ALA A 299 -11.83 -4.68 33.55
N THR A 300 -12.98 -4.48 32.90
CA THR A 300 -14.23 -5.17 33.24
C THR A 300 -14.33 -6.53 32.56
N ASP A 301 -13.48 -6.81 31.58
CA ASP A 301 -13.46 -8.08 30.88
C ASP A 301 -12.98 -9.20 31.81
N LYS A 302 -13.90 -10.11 32.17
CA LYS A 302 -13.59 -11.33 32.92
C LYS A 302 -12.48 -12.16 32.28
N PHE A 303 -12.27 -12.03 30.99
CA PHE A 303 -11.17 -12.63 30.28
C PHE A 303 -9.81 -12.12 30.79
N ASN A 304 -9.63 -10.80 30.93
CA ASN A 304 -8.37 -10.21 31.40
C ASN A 304 -8.11 -10.49 32.88
N ALA A 305 -9.14 -10.53 33.71
CA ALA A 305 -9.02 -10.74 35.16
C ALA A 305 -8.29 -12.05 35.54
N ALA A 306 -8.48 -13.12 34.76
CA ALA A 306 -7.86 -14.43 34.99
C ALA A 306 -6.50 -14.60 34.27
N ARG A 307 -5.91 -13.52 33.73
CA ARG A 307 -4.72 -13.59 32.89
C ARG A 307 -3.46 -13.11 33.61
N PHE A 308 -2.32 -13.53 33.08
CA PHE A 308 -0.99 -13.20 33.60
C PHE A 308 -0.83 -11.68 33.82
N ILE A 309 -1.28 -10.87 32.86
CA ILE A 309 -1.14 -9.42 32.91
C ILE A 309 -1.83 -8.79 34.13
N THR A 310 -2.97 -9.33 34.56
CA THR A 310 -3.69 -8.88 35.75
C THR A 310 -3.15 -9.51 37.02
N GLN A 311 -2.94 -10.83 37.04
CA GLN A 311 -2.58 -11.56 38.24
C GLN A 311 -1.13 -11.37 38.67
N THR A 312 -0.23 -11.21 37.71
CA THR A 312 1.21 -11.15 37.98
C THR A 312 1.84 -9.82 37.55
N GLY A 313 1.31 -9.21 36.48
CA GLY A 313 1.86 -7.96 35.94
C GLY A 313 1.68 -6.76 36.84
N MET A 314 0.67 -6.76 37.74
CA MET A 314 0.35 -5.64 38.65
C MET A 314 1.05 -5.73 40.02
N LEU A 315 1.82 -6.80 40.28
CA LEU A 315 2.55 -6.89 41.55
C LEU A 315 3.73 -5.92 41.57
N PRO A 316 3.85 -5.07 42.59
CA PRO A 316 4.96 -4.13 42.73
C PRO A 316 6.32 -4.81 42.62
N GLY A 317 7.20 -4.29 41.77
CA GLY A 317 8.54 -4.84 41.52
C GLY A 317 8.62 -6.04 40.62
N GLN A 318 7.48 -6.58 40.17
CA GLN A 318 7.43 -7.67 39.18
C GLN A 318 6.96 -7.15 37.83
N ASN A 319 7.67 -7.51 36.77
CA ASN A 319 7.34 -7.27 35.37
C ASN A 319 7.23 -5.81 34.87
N GLY A 320 7.45 -4.80 35.73
CA GLY A 320 7.53 -3.38 35.30
C GLY A 320 6.25 -2.76 34.74
N LEU A 321 5.07 -3.32 35.05
CA LEU A 321 3.77 -2.76 34.67
C LEU A 321 3.31 -1.72 35.70
N ASP A 322 2.71 -0.63 35.21
CA ASP A 322 2.10 0.38 36.06
C ASP A 322 0.61 0.08 36.25
N ALA A 323 0.26 -0.38 37.47
CA ALA A 323 -1.12 -0.70 37.82
C ALA A 323 -2.08 0.49 37.72
N THR A 324 -1.56 1.72 37.83
CA THR A 324 -2.38 2.93 37.77
C THR A 324 -2.80 3.32 36.37
N THR A 325 -2.10 2.84 35.33
CA THR A 325 -2.33 3.17 33.92
C THR A 325 -2.79 1.99 33.10
N LEU A 326 -2.51 0.76 33.53
CA LEU A 326 -2.71 -0.48 32.75
C LEU A 326 -4.11 -0.60 32.14
N TYR A 327 -5.15 -0.26 32.89
CA TYR A 327 -6.54 -0.35 32.46
C TYR A 327 -7.17 0.99 32.06
N LYS A 328 -6.40 2.06 32.02
CA LYS A 328 -6.89 3.34 31.51
C LYS A 328 -6.79 3.37 30.00
N THR A 329 -7.78 3.96 29.34
CA THR A 329 -7.67 4.25 27.91
C THR A 329 -6.50 5.21 27.70
N GLN A 330 -5.54 4.80 26.89
CA GLN A 330 -4.33 5.52 26.58
C GLN A 330 -4.49 6.25 25.25
N TYR A 331 -4.18 7.53 25.21
CA TYR A 331 -4.17 8.34 23.99
C TYR A 331 -2.77 8.88 23.75
N ASN A 332 -2.26 8.68 22.56
CA ASN A 332 -0.95 9.16 22.16
C ASN A 332 -1.07 9.92 20.84
N PHE A 333 -0.37 11.04 20.73
CA PHE A 333 -0.24 11.80 19.49
C PHE A 333 1.24 12.13 19.27
N GLY A 334 1.66 12.18 18.01
CA GLY A 334 3.05 12.50 17.71
C GLY A 334 3.36 12.52 16.25
N GLY A 335 4.60 12.18 15.92
CA GLY A 335 5.12 12.17 14.56
C GLY A 335 5.80 10.86 14.19
N LEU A 336 5.78 10.55 12.91
CA LEU A 336 6.46 9.40 12.32
C LEU A 336 7.31 9.88 11.15
N VAL A 337 8.55 9.37 11.10
CA VAL A 337 9.44 9.46 9.94
C VAL A 337 9.75 8.05 9.48
N LYS A 338 9.60 7.78 8.19
CA LYS A 338 9.91 6.49 7.56
C LYS A 338 10.87 6.70 6.40
N PHE A 339 11.97 6.00 6.42
CA PHE A 339 12.90 5.80 5.33
C PHE A 339 12.60 4.46 4.67
N GLU A 340 12.57 4.39 3.33
CA GLU A 340 12.35 3.15 2.59
C GLU A 340 13.21 3.09 1.32
N LEU A 341 14.03 2.03 1.23
CA LEU A 341 14.82 1.68 0.05
C LEU A 341 14.43 0.28 -0.41
N ASP A 342 13.89 0.14 -1.62
CA ASP A 342 13.47 -1.15 -2.20
C ASP A 342 14.08 -1.33 -3.60
N THR A 343 15.11 -2.17 -3.68
CA THR A 343 15.81 -2.50 -4.93
C THR A 343 15.54 -3.92 -5.40
N ARG A 344 14.58 -4.62 -4.78
CA ARG A 344 14.22 -6.01 -5.12
C ARG A 344 13.77 -6.13 -6.57
N ASP A 345 14.17 -7.21 -7.22
CA ASP A 345 13.79 -7.55 -8.59
C ASP A 345 12.30 -7.87 -8.72
N HIS A 346 11.71 -8.47 -7.68
CA HIS A 346 10.28 -8.79 -7.63
C HIS A 346 9.71 -8.63 -6.21
N LYS A 347 8.56 -7.97 -6.10
CA LYS A 347 7.97 -7.68 -4.77
C LYS A 347 7.39 -8.90 -4.06
N VAL A 348 6.94 -9.91 -4.80
CA VAL A 348 6.28 -11.12 -4.25
C VAL A 348 7.25 -12.28 -4.09
N ILE A 349 8.09 -12.53 -5.10
CA ILE A 349 9.10 -13.61 -5.10
C ILE A 349 10.47 -12.98 -5.39
N PRO A 350 11.05 -12.24 -4.46
CA PRO A 350 12.36 -11.64 -4.69
C PRO A 350 13.45 -12.70 -4.73
N SER A 351 14.32 -12.60 -5.74
CA SER A 351 15.51 -13.43 -5.87
C SER A 351 16.80 -12.66 -5.64
N LYS A 352 16.78 -11.35 -5.86
CA LYS A 352 17.92 -10.45 -5.64
C LYS A 352 17.47 -9.06 -5.22
N GLY A 353 18.38 -8.32 -4.61
CA GLY A 353 18.16 -6.94 -4.19
C GLY A 353 17.94 -6.78 -2.69
N VAL A 354 17.71 -5.55 -2.30
CA VAL A 354 17.65 -5.10 -0.90
C VAL A 354 16.32 -4.41 -0.66
N ASN A 355 15.75 -4.64 0.51
CA ASN A 355 14.69 -3.83 1.07
C ASN A 355 15.12 -3.37 2.46
N TRP A 356 15.24 -2.06 2.66
CA TRP A 356 15.61 -1.45 3.92
C TRP A 356 14.55 -0.45 4.34
N VAL A 357 14.00 -0.65 5.52
CA VAL A 357 12.99 0.24 6.10
C VAL A 357 13.44 0.63 7.50
N THR A 358 13.47 1.93 7.76
CA THR A 358 13.73 2.49 9.09
C THR A 358 12.59 3.42 9.46
N THR A 359 12.06 3.28 10.67
CA THR A 359 11.00 4.14 11.21
C THR A 359 11.44 4.74 12.53
N ALA A 360 11.23 6.04 12.66
CA ALA A 360 11.30 6.75 13.93
C ALA A 360 9.90 7.31 14.25
N ARG A 361 9.29 6.80 15.32
CA ARG A 361 7.95 7.20 15.77
C ARG A 361 8.02 7.79 17.17
N HIS A 362 7.67 9.05 17.30
CA HIS A 362 7.48 9.69 18.59
C HIS A 362 6.00 9.70 18.95
N LEU A 363 5.68 9.27 20.17
CA LEU A 363 4.35 9.25 20.74
C LEU A 363 4.37 9.96 22.09
N SER A 364 3.67 11.07 22.20
CA SER A 364 3.45 11.79 23.45
C SER A 364 2.08 11.39 24.01
N GLY A 365 2.06 11.00 25.26
CA GLY A 365 0.82 10.73 25.97
C GLY A 365 -0.03 11.99 26.13
N ILE A 366 -1.34 11.85 26.00
CA ILE A 366 -2.34 12.91 26.13
C ILE A 366 -3.25 12.58 27.31
N GLY A 367 -3.64 13.60 28.09
CA GLY A 367 -4.56 13.45 29.21
C GLY A 367 -3.96 12.62 30.35
N SER A 368 -4.57 11.47 30.64
CA SER A 368 -4.11 10.54 31.69
C SER A 368 -2.98 9.60 31.26
N THR A 369 -2.50 9.69 30.04
CA THR A 369 -1.40 8.85 29.52
C THR A 369 -0.05 9.44 29.98
N PRO A 370 0.72 8.74 30.86
CA PRO A 370 1.85 9.38 31.54
C PRO A 370 3.14 9.38 30.73
N TYR A 371 3.26 8.47 29.76
CA TYR A 371 4.54 8.21 29.10
C TYR A 371 4.59 8.82 27.70
N SER A 372 5.77 9.31 27.35
CA SER A 372 6.14 9.67 25.99
C SER A 372 7.30 8.78 25.57
N VAL A 373 7.19 8.17 24.40
CA VAL A 373 8.20 7.22 23.90
C VAL A 373 8.57 7.56 22.46
N THR A 374 9.86 7.45 22.14
CA THR A 374 10.36 7.45 20.77
C THR A 374 10.79 6.04 20.42
N GLN A 375 10.13 5.45 19.45
CA GLN A 375 10.45 4.12 18.95
C GLN A 375 11.26 4.25 17.66
N LEU A 376 12.48 3.71 17.66
CA LEU A 376 13.30 3.57 16.47
C LEU A 376 13.34 2.10 16.08
N ASN A 377 12.92 1.77 14.86
CA ASN A 377 12.98 0.41 14.30
C ASN A 377 13.65 0.44 12.94
N SER A 378 14.47 -0.56 12.66
CA SER A 378 15.14 -0.71 11.37
C SER A 378 15.18 -2.17 10.97
N ASP A 379 14.81 -2.44 9.71
CA ASP A 379 14.80 -3.77 9.10
C ASP A 379 15.50 -3.72 7.74
N LEU A 380 16.57 -4.47 7.63
CA LEU A 380 17.32 -4.65 6.39
C LEU A 380 17.17 -6.08 5.91
N THR A 381 16.56 -6.25 4.75
CA THR A 381 16.40 -7.55 4.10
C THR A 381 17.19 -7.56 2.80
N PHE A 382 17.97 -8.60 2.56
CA PHE A 382 18.65 -8.79 1.28
C PHE A 382 18.40 -10.19 0.72
N HIS A 383 18.44 -10.26 -0.61
CA HIS A 383 18.23 -11.49 -1.36
C HIS A 383 19.40 -11.71 -2.29
N ILE A 384 19.94 -12.91 -2.24
CA ILE A 384 21.08 -13.34 -3.06
C ILE A 384 20.64 -14.56 -3.87
N ASN A 385 20.67 -14.43 -5.18
CA ASN A 385 20.41 -15.53 -6.08
C ASN A 385 21.68 -16.40 -6.17
N ILE A 386 21.62 -17.60 -5.58
CA ILE A 386 22.77 -18.53 -5.56
C ILE A 386 22.80 -19.33 -6.86
N ILE A 387 21.65 -19.84 -7.32
CA ILE A 387 21.57 -20.69 -8.52
C ILE A 387 20.40 -20.19 -9.38
N ASN A 388 20.69 -19.41 -10.43
CA ASN A 388 19.80 -19.04 -11.55
C ASN A 388 18.29 -19.06 -11.28
N ASN A 389 17.83 -18.32 -10.28
CA ASN A 389 16.43 -18.25 -9.85
C ASN A 389 15.83 -19.55 -9.24
N TRP A 390 16.66 -20.58 -9.03
CA TRP A 390 16.25 -21.80 -8.35
C TRP A 390 16.50 -21.73 -6.83
N LEU A 391 17.68 -21.27 -6.43
CA LEU A 391 18.09 -21.20 -5.04
C LEU A 391 18.38 -19.75 -4.66
N THR A 392 17.63 -19.24 -3.69
CA THR A 392 17.78 -17.88 -3.16
C THR A 392 18.08 -17.92 -1.67
N LEU A 393 19.15 -17.27 -1.25
CA LEU A 393 19.37 -16.92 0.15
C LEU A 393 18.65 -15.59 0.44
N ALA A 394 17.76 -15.60 1.40
CA ALA A 394 17.13 -14.39 1.93
C ALA A 394 17.56 -14.23 3.38
N ASN A 395 18.02 -13.05 3.74
CA ASN A 395 18.38 -12.73 5.12
C ASN A 395 17.77 -11.39 5.53
N ARG A 396 17.24 -11.33 6.75
CA ARG A 396 16.72 -10.12 7.37
C ARG A 396 17.40 -9.89 8.71
N VAL A 397 18.01 -8.74 8.86
CA VAL A 397 18.51 -8.21 10.13
C VAL A 397 17.59 -7.09 10.55
N GLY A 398 17.01 -7.20 11.74
CA GLY A 398 16.11 -6.19 12.25
C GLY A 398 16.40 -5.85 13.72
N GLY A 399 16.18 -4.60 14.06
CA GLY A 399 16.39 -4.10 15.41
C GLY A 399 15.40 -3.00 15.77
N GLY A 400 15.23 -2.77 17.06
CA GLY A 400 14.41 -1.69 17.56
C GLY A 400 14.79 -1.27 18.97
N ILE A 401 14.53 -0.01 19.28
CA ILE A 401 14.79 0.56 20.60
C ILE A 401 13.72 1.59 20.95
N ASN A 402 13.29 1.57 22.20
CA ASN A 402 12.48 2.62 22.81
C ASN A 402 13.40 3.61 23.53
N LEU A 403 13.43 4.83 23.02
CA LEU A 403 14.17 5.94 23.60
C LEU A 403 13.24 6.70 24.56
N GLY A 404 13.76 7.16 25.68
CA GLY A 404 13.05 7.89 26.72
C GLY A 404 13.46 7.43 28.11
N ASN A 405 13.35 8.33 29.08
CA ASN A 405 13.78 8.09 30.46
C ASN A 405 12.62 7.73 31.42
N LYS A 406 11.37 7.96 30.98
CA LYS A 406 10.17 7.81 31.84
C LYS A 406 9.46 6.46 31.72
N GLY A 407 10.00 5.51 30.94
CA GLY A 407 9.36 4.22 30.68
C GLY A 407 8.51 4.21 29.41
N PHE A 408 7.81 3.12 29.19
CA PHE A 408 6.87 2.89 28.09
C PHE A 408 5.85 1.85 28.53
N GLU A 409 4.67 1.90 27.94
CA GLU A 409 3.62 0.92 28.21
C GLU A 409 3.95 -0.43 27.56
N PHE A 410 3.40 -1.53 28.14
CA PHE A 410 3.73 -2.87 27.66
C PHE A 410 3.44 -3.05 26.15
N TYR A 411 2.36 -2.48 25.64
CA TYR A 411 2.00 -2.57 24.23
C TYR A 411 2.95 -1.79 23.30
N GLN A 412 3.78 -0.90 23.87
CA GLN A 412 4.82 -0.15 23.17
C GLN A 412 6.20 -0.85 23.22
N ALA A 413 6.33 -1.99 23.91
CA ALA A 413 7.59 -2.71 24.04
C ALA A 413 8.14 -3.18 22.68
N GLN A 414 9.44 -3.40 22.63
CA GLN A 414 10.09 -4.07 21.52
C GLN A 414 9.92 -5.58 21.67
N TYR A 415 9.12 -6.18 20.78
CA TYR A 415 8.74 -7.59 20.87
C TYR A 415 9.51 -8.48 19.92
N LEU A 416 9.82 -9.72 20.41
CA LEU A 416 10.24 -10.84 19.59
C LEU A 416 9.27 -12.03 19.79
N GLY A 417 9.09 -12.76 18.72
CA GLY A 417 8.24 -13.97 18.65
C GLY A 417 7.38 -13.97 17.41
N ASN A 418 6.93 -15.17 17.00
CA ASN A 418 6.11 -15.35 15.82
C ASN A 418 6.90 -15.23 14.50
N GLU A 419 6.20 -15.38 13.44
CA GLU A 419 6.66 -15.31 12.06
C GLU A 419 7.25 -13.96 11.65
N GLU A 420 6.92 -12.90 12.40
CA GLU A 420 7.40 -11.55 12.10
C GLU A 420 8.92 -11.42 12.30
N ASN A 421 9.50 -12.09 13.32
CA ASN A 421 10.91 -11.89 13.63
C ASN A 421 11.61 -13.09 14.32
N LEU A 422 10.87 -14.03 14.95
CA LEU A 422 11.45 -15.17 15.64
C LEU A 422 10.49 -16.38 15.60
N ARG A 423 10.57 -17.18 14.54
CA ARG A 423 9.70 -18.33 14.32
C ARG A 423 10.00 -19.46 15.33
N GLY A 424 9.00 -20.29 15.60
CA GLY A 424 9.06 -21.33 16.64
C GLY A 424 8.66 -20.83 18.03
N PHE A 425 8.51 -19.52 18.23
CA PHE A 425 8.00 -18.90 19.45
C PHE A 425 6.63 -18.28 19.24
N ARG A 426 5.85 -18.19 20.32
CA ARG A 426 4.56 -17.50 20.32
C ARG A 426 4.71 -16.02 20.01
N ARG A 427 3.65 -15.43 19.50
CA ARG A 427 3.59 -13.98 19.24
C ARG A 427 3.90 -13.21 20.51
N ASN A 428 4.75 -12.18 20.40
CA ASN A 428 5.16 -11.33 21.52
C ASN A 428 5.76 -12.12 22.72
N ARG A 429 6.48 -13.20 22.44
CA ARG A 429 7.03 -14.07 23.49
C ARG A 429 8.03 -13.35 24.39
N PHE A 430 8.84 -12.46 23.82
CA PHE A 430 9.83 -11.69 24.56
C PHE A 430 9.57 -10.20 24.35
N ALA A 431 9.53 -9.45 25.44
CA ALA A 431 9.32 -8.01 25.46
C ALA A 431 10.53 -7.30 26.06
N GLY A 432 10.96 -6.19 25.46
CA GLY A 432 12.11 -5.44 25.96
C GLY A 432 12.04 -3.94 25.64
N LYS A 433 13.02 -3.20 26.15
CA LYS A 433 13.28 -1.81 25.75
C LYS A 433 13.93 -1.76 24.36
N SER A 434 14.71 -2.77 24.04
CA SER A 434 15.32 -2.94 22.70
C SER A 434 15.31 -4.37 22.26
N LYS A 435 15.43 -4.57 20.96
CA LYS A 435 15.51 -5.89 20.31
C LYS A 435 16.53 -5.89 19.19
N LEU A 436 17.08 -7.06 18.92
CA LEU A 436 17.86 -7.36 17.71
C LEU A 436 17.54 -8.79 17.28
N TYR A 437 17.41 -9.02 15.99
CA TYR A 437 17.16 -10.34 15.44
C TYR A 437 17.76 -10.52 14.06
N ASN A 438 17.99 -11.77 13.70
CA ASN A 438 18.35 -12.19 12.36
C ASN A 438 17.46 -13.36 11.94
N GLN A 439 16.95 -13.29 10.72
CA GLN A 439 16.20 -14.36 10.07
C GLN A 439 16.93 -14.74 8.78
N THR A 440 17.34 -15.98 8.66
CA THR A 440 18.00 -16.52 7.48
C THR A 440 17.12 -17.57 6.84
N GLU A 441 16.84 -17.46 5.56
CA GLU A 441 16.07 -18.43 4.78
C GLU A 441 16.83 -18.88 3.54
N LEU A 442 16.80 -20.18 3.30
CA LEU A 442 17.20 -20.76 2.04
C LEU A 442 15.94 -21.22 1.29
N ARG A 443 15.68 -20.61 0.15
CA ARG A 443 14.47 -20.83 -0.66
C ARG A 443 14.81 -21.54 -1.95
N LEU A 444 14.26 -22.74 -2.14
CA LEU A 444 14.44 -23.53 -3.35
C LEU A 444 13.11 -23.51 -4.15
N LYS A 445 13.17 -22.99 -5.37
CA LYS A 445 12.09 -23.16 -6.33
C LYS A 445 12.19 -24.54 -6.97
N LEU A 446 11.15 -25.35 -6.84
CA LEU A 446 11.12 -26.72 -7.36
C LEU A 446 10.65 -26.76 -8.81
N ALA A 447 9.61 -25.96 -9.14
CA ALA A 447 9.06 -25.94 -10.48
C ALA A 447 8.28 -24.66 -10.78
N ASP A 448 8.24 -24.31 -12.05
CA ASP A 448 7.19 -23.46 -12.62
C ASP A 448 6.11 -24.37 -13.20
N PHE A 449 4.85 -24.06 -12.94
CA PHE A 449 3.71 -24.82 -13.45
C PHE A 449 2.76 -23.94 -14.25
N ARG A 450 2.06 -24.57 -15.19
CA ARG A 450 0.97 -23.96 -15.95
C ARG A 450 -0.25 -24.87 -15.83
N THR A 451 -1.27 -24.37 -15.15
CA THR A 451 -2.58 -25.06 -15.12
C THR A 451 -3.49 -24.46 -16.18
N TYR A 452 -4.65 -25.08 -16.38
CA TYR A 452 -5.68 -24.53 -17.25
C TYR A 452 -6.16 -23.13 -16.82
N LEU A 453 -6.15 -22.84 -15.49
CA LEU A 453 -6.65 -21.60 -14.94
C LEU A 453 -5.55 -20.52 -14.80
N PHE A 454 -4.34 -20.90 -14.41
CA PHE A 454 -3.26 -19.94 -14.15
C PHE A 454 -1.86 -20.59 -14.15
N PRO A 455 -0.83 -19.82 -14.50
CA PRO A 455 0.57 -20.20 -14.26
C PRO A 455 0.97 -19.90 -12.81
N GLY A 456 2.05 -20.53 -12.35
CA GLY A 456 2.60 -20.26 -11.01
C GLY A 456 3.96 -20.91 -10.80
N ALA A 457 4.44 -20.82 -9.58
CA ALA A 457 5.66 -21.45 -9.11
C ALA A 457 5.44 -22.11 -7.75
N ILE A 458 6.16 -23.19 -7.50
CA ILE A 458 6.14 -23.93 -6.23
C ILE A 458 7.56 -24.18 -5.75
N GLY A 459 7.76 -24.23 -4.44
CA GLY A 459 9.05 -24.50 -3.85
C GLY A 459 8.98 -24.84 -2.36
N ILE A 460 10.15 -25.05 -1.80
CA ILE A 460 10.37 -25.28 -0.38
C ILE A 460 11.29 -24.21 0.19
N TYR A 461 11.28 -24.07 1.49
CA TYR A 461 12.23 -23.22 2.21
C TYR A 461 12.59 -23.81 3.55
N THR A 462 13.80 -23.49 4.00
CA THR A 462 14.26 -23.75 5.36
C THR A 462 14.71 -22.45 5.98
N PHE A 463 14.67 -22.36 7.31
CA PHE A 463 15.06 -21.16 8.01
C PHE A 463 15.74 -21.42 9.36
N TYR A 464 16.54 -20.44 9.76
CA TYR A 464 17.09 -20.29 11.10
C TYR A 464 16.95 -18.84 11.54
N ASP A 465 16.29 -18.63 12.68
CA ASP A 465 16.07 -17.32 13.29
C ASP A 465 16.75 -17.26 14.64
N ILE A 466 17.36 -16.12 14.96
CA ILE A 466 17.94 -15.85 16.27
C ILE A 466 17.61 -14.43 16.68
N GLY A 467 17.33 -14.22 17.96
CA GLY A 467 17.01 -12.88 18.43
C GLY A 467 17.18 -12.72 19.94
N ARG A 468 17.25 -11.47 20.35
CA ARG A 468 17.36 -11.08 21.76
C ARG A 468 16.63 -9.77 22.01
N VAL A 469 16.03 -9.68 23.19
CA VAL A 469 15.55 -8.42 23.76
C VAL A 469 16.40 -8.03 24.97
N TRP A 470 16.47 -6.74 25.23
CA TRP A 470 17.14 -6.18 26.42
C TRP A 470 16.16 -5.33 27.21
N VAL A 471 16.28 -5.42 28.52
CA VAL A 471 15.62 -4.55 29.51
C VAL A 471 16.68 -3.73 30.23
N ALA A 472 16.25 -2.76 31.04
CA ALA A 472 17.20 -1.99 31.85
C ALA A 472 17.98 -2.95 32.80
N ASN A 473 19.29 -2.72 32.92
CA ASN A 473 20.19 -3.52 33.76
C ASN A 473 20.30 -5.01 33.40
N ASP A 474 20.02 -5.37 32.14
CA ASP A 474 20.14 -6.75 31.67
C ASP A 474 21.61 -7.15 31.51
N VAL A 475 22.10 -8.01 32.42
CA VAL A 475 23.46 -8.59 32.42
C VAL A 475 23.53 -9.94 31.70
N GLN A 476 22.43 -10.46 31.22
CA GLN A 476 22.35 -11.78 30.60
C GLN A 476 22.94 -11.76 29.18
N LYS A 477 23.57 -12.86 28.76
CA LYS A 477 24.08 -13.03 27.40
C LYS A 477 23.23 -13.99 26.55
N LYS A 478 22.07 -14.42 27.03
CA LYS A 478 21.21 -15.39 26.38
C LYS A 478 20.52 -14.79 25.16
N SER A 479 20.39 -15.58 24.10
CA SER A 479 19.54 -15.33 22.93
C SER A 479 18.56 -16.49 22.74
N ALA A 480 17.47 -16.23 22.04
CA ALA A 480 16.49 -17.26 21.65
C ALA A 480 16.67 -17.58 20.16
N SER A 481 16.54 -18.85 19.81
CA SER A 481 16.64 -19.30 18.41
C SER A 481 15.55 -20.28 18.05
N GLY A 482 15.11 -20.23 16.79
CA GLY A 482 14.15 -21.15 16.22
C GLY A 482 14.56 -21.52 14.80
N TYR A 483 14.16 -22.70 14.37
CA TYR A 483 14.47 -23.23 13.04
C TYR A 483 13.29 -23.99 12.48
N GLY A 484 13.31 -24.24 11.19
CA GLY A 484 12.24 -24.98 10.55
C GLY A 484 12.25 -24.88 9.04
N GLY A 485 11.10 -25.14 8.46
CA GLY A 485 10.94 -25.08 7.00
C GLY A 485 9.50 -25.18 6.58
N GLY A 486 9.28 -25.16 5.28
CA GLY A 486 7.93 -25.22 4.74
C GLY A 486 7.87 -25.29 3.23
N LEU A 487 6.65 -25.21 2.75
CA LEU A 487 6.29 -25.17 1.35
C LEU A 487 5.79 -23.77 0.98
N TRP A 488 6.00 -23.36 -0.24
CA TRP A 488 5.40 -22.17 -0.79
C TRP A 488 4.86 -22.40 -2.20
N VAL A 489 3.78 -21.72 -2.53
CA VAL A 489 3.21 -21.68 -3.87
C VAL A 489 2.85 -20.24 -4.24
N SER A 490 3.15 -19.85 -5.46
CA SER A 490 2.84 -18.51 -5.97
C SER A 490 2.02 -18.58 -7.25
N PRO A 491 0.67 -18.63 -7.15
CA PRO A 491 -0.22 -18.52 -8.29
C PRO A 491 -0.05 -17.16 -8.96
N LEU A 492 -0.08 -17.14 -10.29
CA LEU A 492 0.08 -15.94 -11.12
C LEU A 492 1.37 -15.13 -10.85
N ARG A 493 2.27 -15.62 -9.98
CA ARG A 493 3.42 -14.88 -9.44
C ARG A 493 3.04 -13.52 -8.80
N ARG A 494 1.77 -13.34 -8.43
CA ARG A 494 1.21 -12.12 -7.81
C ARG A 494 0.83 -12.30 -6.36
N ILE A 495 0.63 -13.52 -5.95
CA ILE A 495 0.27 -13.92 -4.58
C ILE A 495 1.27 -15.00 -4.16
N MET A 496 1.60 -15.05 -2.88
CA MET A 496 2.40 -16.11 -2.28
C MET A 496 1.61 -16.73 -1.14
N LEU A 497 1.45 -18.02 -1.18
CA LEU A 497 0.93 -18.84 -0.10
C LEU A 497 2.10 -19.63 0.49
N ASN A 498 2.26 -19.64 1.78
CA ASN A 498 3.25 -20.46 2.44
C ASN A 498 2.66 -21.21 3.64
N ILE A 499 3.14 -22.44 3.81
CA ILE A 499 2.84 -23.32 4.94
C ILE A 499 4.19 -23.68 5.55
N GLY A 500 4.34 -23.45 6.85
CA GLY A 500 5.59 -23.66 7.54
C GLY A 500 5.42 -24.29 8.91
N TYR A 501 6.51 -24.86 9.39
CA TYR A 501 6.63 -25.43 10.72
C TYR A 501 7.90 -24.93 11.37
N GLY A 502 7.76 -24.27 12.51
CA GLY A 502 8.85 -23.70 13.27
C GLY A 502 9.01 -24.39 14.61
N VAL A 503 10.23 -24.67 14.98
CA VAL A 503 10.62 -25.38 16.20
C VAL A 503 11.53 -24.48 17.03
N SER A 504 11.29 -24.41 18.32
CA SER A 504 12.15 -23.79 19.32
C SER A 504 12.30 -24.69 20.54
N ASN A 505 13.04 -24.23 21.51
CA ASN A 505 13.13 -24.93 22.83
C ASN A 505 11.83 -24.82 23.64
N GLU A 506 10.88 -23.99 23.25
CA GLU A 506 9.61 -23.82 23.97
C GLU A 506 8.43 -24.44 23.25
N ASP A 507 8.32 -24.23 21.94
CA ASP A 507 7.14 -24.64 21.17
C ASP A 507 7.49 -25.18 19.78
N LYS A 508 6.49 -25.84 19.20
CA LYS A 508 6.46 -26.30 17.82
C LYS A 508 5.22 -25.73 17.18
N LEU A 509 5.38 -24.80 16.27
CA LEU A 509 4.29 -23.98 15.73
C LEU A 509 4.13 -24.18 14.23
N PHE A 510 2.90 -24.44 13.84
CA PHE A 510 2.48 -24.44 12.45
C PHE A 510 2.13 -23.00 12.01
N THR A 511 2.50 -22.65 10.80
CA THR A 511 2.22 -21.34 10.21
C THR A 511 1.60 -21.47 8.84
N LEU A 512 0.64 -20.61 8.55
CA LEU A 512 0.02 -20.46 7.24
C LEU A 512 -0.03 -18.97 6.93
N GLY A 513 0.55 -18.57 5.82
CA GLY A 513 0.67 -17.15 5.50
C GLY A 513 0.42 -16.79 4.05
N LEU A 514 0.03 -15.52 3.87
CA LEU A 514 -0.02 -14.84 2.59
C LEU A 514 1.20 -13.92 2.47
N GLY A 515 2.04 -14.19 1.48
CA GLY A 515 3.29 -13.46 1.26
C GLY A 515 4.45 -13.97 2.11
N TRP A 516 5.66 -13.54 1.75
CA TRP A 516 6.80 -13.68 2.64
C TRP A 516 6.63 -12.70 3.80
N LYS A 517 6.83 -13.17 5.01
CA LYS A 517 6.65 -12.32 6.20
C LYS A 517 7.81 -11.34 6.46
N PHE A 518 8.78 -11.29 5.58
CA PHE A 518 9.69 -10.15 5.46
C PHE A 518 8.97 -8.89 4.90
N LYS A 519 7.69 -8.69 5.30
CA LYS A 519 6.97 -7.46 5.04
C LYS A 519 7.19 -6.51 6.20
N ASN A 520 7.71 -5.35 5.86
CA ASN A 520 7.75 -4.19 6.74
C ASN A 520 6.43 -3.43 6.66
#